data_09371203b1396393b13ec45a00ba5047
#
_entry.id   09371203b1396393b13ec45a00ba5047
#
_cell.length_a   1.000
_cell.length_b   1.000
_cell.length_c   1.000
_cell.angle_alpha   90.00
_cell.angle_beta   90.00
_cell.angle_gamma   90.00
#
_symmetry.space_group_name_H-M   'P 1'
#
loop_
_entity.id
_entity.type
_entity.pdbx_description
1 polymer ?
#
loop_
_entity_poly.entity_id
_entity_poly.type
_entity_poly.pdbx_seq_one_letter_code
_entity_poly.pdbx_strand_id
1 'polypeptide(L)'
;MRRLNCELHEAPSLLKREVSSLFPDRDVIHKHLSIITLCQKTTNDMSGWSNDVEKEREELLEQFYSAAKELCGRLKSDGYWSDFIDPSSGKPYYGQYTNTTMFETDEKYRLLGYRIEDLGCCKVISHREFGRNVFIGTIFTDAHPSTGIVQVW
;
A
#
# COMPACT_ATOMS: atom_id res chain seq x y z
N MET A 1 -3.79 16.25 12.37
CA MET A 1 -3.90 15.00 11.62
C MET A 1 -3.47 15.25 10.17
N ARG A 2 -2.55 14.48 9.67
CA ARG A 2 -2.12 14.61 8.29
C ARG A 2 -3.20 14.12 7.35
N ARG A 3 -3.29 14.78 6.19
CA ARG A 3 -4.25 14.39 5.17
C ARG A 3 -3.92 13.00 4.62
N LEU A 4 -4.89 12.10 4.70
CA LEU A 4 -4.81 10.77 4.13
C LEU A 4 -5.50 10.77 2.77
N ASN A 5 -4.77 10.42 1.73
CA ASN A 5 -5.30 10.34 0.38
C ASN A 5 -5.42 8.87 -0.03
N CYS A 6 -6.65 8.42 -0.25
CA CYS A 6 -6.95 7.07 -0.71
C CYS A 6 -7.05 7.05 -2.23
N GLU A 7 -6.28 6.19 -2.86
CA GLU A 7 -6.38 5.94 -4.29
C GLU A 7 -6.82 4.49 -4.51
N LEU A 8 -7.89 4.31 -5.26
CA LEU A 8 -8.41 2.98 -5.58
C LEU A 8 -7.96 2.58 -6.99
N HIS A 9 -7.38 1.39 -7.08
CA HIS A 9 -6.90 0.84 -8.32
C HIS A 9 -7.57 -0.52 -8.58
N GLU A 10 -8.01 -0.75 -9.79
CA GLU A 10 -8.35 -2.09 -10.25
C GLU A 10 -7.05 -2.74 -10.73
N ALA A 11 -6.69 -3.89 -10.16
CA ALA A 11 -5.41 -4.51 -10.47
C ALA A 11 -5.36 -5.01 -11.92
N PRO A 12 -4.39 -4.55 -12.74
CA PRO A 12 -4.21 -5.12 -14.08
C PRO A 12 -3.69 -6.56 -13.98
N SER A 13 -3.89 -7.32 -15.06
CA SER A 13 -3.53 -8.75 -15.08
C SER A 13 -2.07 -9.01 -14.71
N LEU A 14 -1.16 -8.16 -15.18
CA LEU A 14 0.26 -8.30 -14.86
C LEU A 14 0.50 -8.17 -13.36
N LEU A 15 -0.11 -7.18 -12.73
CA LEU A 15 0.04 -6.95 -11.30
C LEU A 15 -0.55 -8.09 -10.48
N LYS A 16 -1.70 -8.63 -10.90
CA LYS A 16 -2.30 -9.80 -10.24
C LYS A 16 -1.32 -10.98 -10.20
N ARG A 17 -0.64 -11.25 -11.31
CA ARG A 17 0.35 -12.32 -11.37
C ARG A 17 1.52 -12.07 -10.42
N GLU A 18 2.00 -10.84 -10.38
CA GLU A 18 3.15 -10.48 -9.55
C GLU A 18 2.85 -10.50 -8.06
N VAL A 19 1.61 -10.21 -7.65
CA VAL A 19 1.22 -10.25 -6.24
C VAL A 19 0.65 -11.60 -5.80
N SER A 20 0.44 -12.54 -6.72
CA SER A 20 -0.18 -13.84 -6.40
C SER A 20 0.59 -14.62 -5.33
N SER A 21 1.90 -14.50 -5.31
CA SER A 21 2.75 -15.18 -4.33
C SER A 21 2.67 -14.58 -2.92
N LEU A 22 2.12 -13.38 -2.79
CA LEU A 22 1.85 -12.78 -1.48
C LEU A 22 0.64 -13.43 -0.80
N PHE A 23 -0.29 -13.97 -1.59
CA PHE A 23 -1.55 -14.52 -1.10
C PHE A 23 -1.79 -15.93 -1.64
N PRO A 24 -0.97 -16.92 -1.20
CA PRO A 24 -1.01 -18.28 -1.78
C PRO A 24 -2.32 -19.02 -1.56
N ASP A 25 -3.11 -18.64 -0.54
CA ASP A 25 -4.39 -19.27 -0.22
C ASP A 25 -5.54 -18.71 -1.03
N ARG A 26 -5.30 -17.72 -1.88
CA ARG A 26 -6.37 -17.03 -2.61
C ARG A 26 -6.08 -17.01 -4.10
N ASP A 27 -7.16 -17.10 -4.87
CA ASP A 27 -7.06 -16.94 -6.32
C ASP A 27 -7.20 -15.45 -6.67
N VAL A 28 -6.09 -14.74 -6.63
CA VAL A 28 -6.06 -13.32 -7.00
C VAL A 28 -5.91 -13.12 -8.51
N ILE A 29 -5.55 -14.18 -9.25
CA ILE A 29 -5.31 -14.10 -10.69
C ILE A 29 -6.63 -14.12 -11.47
N HIS A 30 -7.54 -15.05 -11.14
CA HIS A 30 -8.78 -15.27 -11.90
C HIS A 30 -9.98 -14.52 -11.32
N LYS A 31 -9.86 -13.97 -10.13
CA LYS A 31 -10.92 -13.20 -9.48
C LYS A 31 -10.58 -11.73 -9.46
N HIS A 32 -11.59 -10.90 -9.15
CA HIS A 32 -11.37 -9.47 -9.03
C HIS A 32 -10.40 -9.14 -7.89
N LEU A 33 -9.50 -8.21 -8.14
CA LEU A 33 -8.59 -7.67 -7.15
C LEU A 33 -8.56 -6.15 -7.26
N SER A 34 -8.93 -5.48 -6.17
CA SER A 34 -8.76 -4.04 -6.00
C SER A 34 -7.56 -3.77 -5.09
N ILE A 35 -6.85 -2.70 -5.38
CA ILE A 35 -5.73 -2.23 -4.57
C ILE A 35 -6.03 -0.82 -4.13
N ILE A 36 -5.93 -0.60 -2.82
CA ILE A 36 -6.11 0.73 -2.23
C ILE A 36 -4.76 1.19 -1.71
N THR A 37 -4.28 2.31 -2.23
CA THR A 37 -3.08 2.93 -1.70
C THR A 37 -3.47 4.09 -0.79
N LEU A 38 -2.92 4.08 0.42
CA LEU A 38 -3.07 5.18 1.37
C LEU A 38 -1.82 6.04 1.27
N CYS A 39 -1.98 7.23 0.71
CA CYS A 39 -0.88 8.16 0.48
C CYS A 39 -0.95 9.28 1.51
N GLN A 40 0.11 9.47 2.27
CA GLN A 40 0.21 10.51 3.28
C GLN A 40 1.30 11.48 2.85
N LYS A 41 0.92 12.76 2.70
CA LYS A 41 1.89 13.82 2.42
C LYS A 41 2.78 14.02 3.63
N THR A 42 4.08 14.08 3.43
CA THR A 42 5.06 14.22 4.50
C THR A 42 5.62 15.63 4.54
N THR A 43 6.15 16.02 5.71
CA THR A 43 6.87 17.28 5.89
C THR A 43 8.27 17.19 5.30
N ASN A 44 8.93 16.04 5.45
CA ASN A 44 10.28 15.80 4.97
C ASN A 44 10.27 15.04 3.65
N ASP A 45 11.33 15.24 2.86
CA ASP A 45 11.63 14.37 1.73
C ASP A 45 12.02 13.01 2.26
N MET A 46 11.23 11.98 1.93
CA MET A 46 11.39 10.64 2.50
C MET A 46 12.53 9.84 1.86
N SER A 47 13.23 10.39 0.90
CA SER A 47 14.48 9.82 0.39
C SER A 47 15.68 10.11 1.31
N GLY A 48 15.54 10.98 2.30
CA GLY A 48 16.57 11.34 3.24
C GLY A 48 16.79 10.33 4.36
N TRP A 49 17.89 10.49 5.08
CA TRP A 49 18.31 9.60 6.16
C TRP A 49 18.49 10.34 7.51
N SER A 50 17.84 11.48 7.67
CA SER A 50 17.93 12.27 8.91
C SER A 50 17.09 11.70 10.03
N ASN A 51 17.37 12.12 11.28
CA ASN A 51 16.56 11.79 12.44
C ASN A 51 15.11 12.29 12.27
N ASP A 52 14.93 13.44 11.62
CA ASP A 52 13.60 13.99 11.36
C ASP A 52 12.78 13.09 10.44
N VAL A 53 13.42 12.53 9.41
CA VAL A 53 12.78 11.57 8.50
C VAL A 53 12.37 10.30 9.24
N GLU A 54 13.28 9.76 10.06
CA GLU A 54 13.00 8.54 10.85
C GLU A 54 11.84 8.75 11.82
N LYS A 55 11.83 9.88 12.51
CA LYS A 55 10.74 10.23 13.43
C LYS A 55 9.41 10.38 12.72
N GLU A 56 9.41 11.06 11.59
CA GLU A 56 8.19 11.20 10.77
C GLU A 56 7.72 9.85 10.26
N ARG A 57 8.64 9.00 9.82
CA ARG A 57 8.30 7.65 9.33
C ARG A 57 7.61 6.82 10.41
N GLU A 58 8.08 6.87 11.64
CA GLU A 58 7.45 6.16 12.77
C GLU A 58 6.01 6.64 13.01
N GLU A 59 5.78 7.95 12.98
CA GLU A 59 4.45 8.52 13.15
C GLU A 59 3.51 8.10 12.01
N LEU A 60 4.00 8.15 10.77
CA LEU A 60 3.22 7.76 9.60
C LEU A 60 2.90 6.26 9.58
N LEU A 61 3.83 5.46 10.03
CA LEU A 61 3.64 4.01 10.14
C LEU A 61 2.50 3.68 11.11
N GLU A 62 2.46 4.31 12.27
CA GLU A 62 1.36 4.12 13.23
C GLU A 62 0.02 4.56 12.66
N GLN A 63 -0.01 5.70 11.97
CA GLN A 63 -1.22 6.20 11.31
C GLN A 63 -1.70 5.23 10.23
N PHE A 64 -0.77 4.68 9.46
CA PHE A 64 -1.09 3.69 8.44
C PHE A 64 -1.68 2.42 9.05
N TYR A 65 -1.06 1.87 10.10
CA TYR A 65 -1.58 0.67 10.76
C TYR A 65 -3.02 0.89 11.25
N SER A 66 -3.27 2.02 11.89
CA SER A 66 -4.60 2.36 12.39
C SER A 66 -5.63 2.42 11.26
N ALA A 67 -5.31 3.14 10.20
CA ALA A 67 -6.21 3.30 9.04
C ALA A 67 -6.43 1.98 8.30
N ALA A 68 -5.37 1.21 8.08
CA ALA A 68 -5.44 -0.06 7.36
C ALA A 68 -6.28 -1.10 8.12
N LYS A 69 -6.08 -1.20 9.43
CA LYS A 69 -6.87 -2.10 10.27
C LYS A 69 -8.34 -1.73 10.29
N GLU A 70 -8.64 -0.44 10.37
CA GLU A 70 -10.03 0.03 10.34
C GLU A 70 -10.69 -0.27 9.00
N LEU A 71 -10.02 0.01 7.90
CA LEU A 71 -10.55 -0.26 6.57
C LEU A 71 -10.75 -1.76 6.34
N CYS A 72 -9.77 -2.58 6.69
CA CYS A 72 -9.88 -4.03 6.57
C CYS A 72 -11.02 -4.59 7.45
N GLY A 73 -11.20 -4.03 8.64
CA GLY A 73 -12.31 -4.41 9.52
C GLY A 73 -13.67 -4.13 8.90
N ARG A 74 -13.83 -2.99 8.25
CA ARG A 74 -15.06 -2.62 7.53
C ARG A 74 -15.32 -3.54 6.34
N LEU A 75 -14.30 -3.79 5.54
CA LEU A 75 -14.39 -4.67 4.39
C LEU A 75 -14.81 -6.08 4.82
N LYS A 76 -14.20 -6.59 5.88
CA LYS A 76 -14.52 -7.90 6.44
C LYS A 76 -15.95 -7.95 6.96
N SER A 77 -16.41 -6.90 7.63
CA SER A 77 -17.80 -6.80 8.10
C SER A 77 -18.81 -6.84 6.95
N ASP A 78 -18.43 -6.30 5.80
CA ASP A 78 -19.25 -6.30 4.59
C ASP A 78 -19.12 -7.60 3.79
N GLY A 79 -18.38 -8.58 4.28
CA GLY A 79 -18.23 -9.88 3.64
C GLY A 79 -17.11 -9.99 2.62
N TYR A 80 -16.21 -9.01 2.57
CA TYR A 80 -15.07 -9.03 1.64
C TYR A 80 -13.80 -9.50 2.31
N TRP A 81 -12.93 -10.11 1.52
CA TRP A 81 -11.55 -10.36 1.94
C TRP A 81 -10.75 -9.07 1.82
N SER A 82 -9.84 -8.87 2.75
CA SER A 82 -8.86 -7.80 2.67
C SER A 82 -7.61 -8.15 3.47
N ASP A 83 -6.52 -7.56 3.07
CA ASP A 83 -5.24 -7.64 3.78
C ASP A 83 -4.43 -6.39 3.40
N PHE A 84 -3.45 -6.07 4.20
CA PHE A 84 -2.53 -4.97 3.87
C PHE A 84 -1.09 -5.43 4.04
N ILE A 85 -0.18 -4.75 3.35
CA ILE A 85 1.24 -5.03 3.48
C ILE A 85 1.77 -4.27 4.68
N ASP A 86 2.34 -5.01 5.62
CA ASP A 86 3.03 -4.43 6.77
C ASP A 86 4.32 -3.77 6.28
N PRO A 87 4.46 -2.43 6.37
CA PRO A 87 5.65 -1.76 5.87
C PRO A 87 6.95 -2.20 6.54
N SER A 88 6.88 -2.70 7.77
CA SER A 88 8.05 -3.16 8.50
C SER A 88 8.63 -4.46 7.97
N SER A 89 7.77 -5.38 7.55
CA SER A 89 8.19 -6.70 7.06
C SER A 89 8.08 -6.86 5.55
N GLY A 90 7.31 -5.99 4.90
CA GLY A 90 6.96 -6.14 3.48
C GLY A 90 6.02 -7.31 3.19
N LYS A 91 5.37 -7.86 4.22
CA LYS A 91 4.53 -9.06 4.11
C LYS A 91 3.08 -8.75 4.42
N PRO A 92 2.13 -9.56 3.92
CA PRO A 92 0.73 -9.45 4.31
C PRO A 92 0.57 -9.54 5.83
N TYR A 93 -0.24 -8.66 6.38
CA TYR A 93 -0.39 -8.53 7.83
C TYR A 93 -1.21 -9.69 8.44
N TYR A 94 -2.31 -10.06 7.80
CA TYR A 94 -3.21 -11.13 8.27
C TYR A 94 -2.93 -12.47 7.61
N GLY A 95 -2.35 -12.47 6.43
CA GLY A 95 -2.15 -13.68 5.63
C GLY A 95 -1.02 -14.55 6.12
N GLN A 96 -0.78 -15.65 5.38
CA GLN A 96 0.27 -16.59 5.70
C GLN A 96 1.65 -16.00 5.47
N TYR A 97 2.60 -16.47 6.25
CA TYR A 97 4.00 -16.16 6.03
C TYR A 97 4.48 -16.78 4.71
N THR A 98 5.09 -15.98 3.86
CA THR A 98 5.74 -16.41 2.63
C THR A 98 7.10 -15.73 2.51
N ASN A 99 7.91 -16.15 1.54
CA ASN A 99 9.19 -15.49 1.25
C ASN A 99 9.03 -14.28 0.35
N THR A 100 7.85 -14.04 -0.18
CA THR A 100 7.57 -12.90 -1.05
C THR A 100 7.32 -11.65 -0.21
N THR A 101 7.91 -10.54 -0.63
CA THR A 101 7.74 -9.24 0.04
C THR A 101 7.35 -8.17 -0.96
N MET A 102 6.71 -7.11 -0.45
CA MET A 102 6.43 -5.89 -1.20
C MET A 102 6.70 -4.70 -0.30
N PHE A 103 7.94 -4.21 -0.33
CA PHE A 103 8.33 -3.01 0.44
C PHE A 103 7.89 -1.72 -0.27
N GLU A 104 8.03 -0.59 0.39
CA GLU A 104 7.53 0.71 -0.08
C GLU A 104 8.12 1.20 -1.39
N THR A 105 9.30 0.69 -1.80
CA THR A 105 9.95 1.05 -3.06
C THR A 105 9.94 -0.08 -4.08
N ASP A 106 9.01 -0.99 -3.94
CA ASP A 106 8.88 -2.14 -4.84
C ASP A 106 8.50 -1.68 -6.26
N GLU A 107 9.10 -2.33 -7.26
CA GLU A 107 8.83 -2.02 -8.67
C GLU A 107 7.35 -2.18 -9.06
N LYS A 108 6.59 -3.01 -8.33
CA LYS A 108 5.16 -3.19 -8.56
C LYS A 108 4.37 -1.90 -8.46
N TYR A 109 4.85 -0.92 -7.68
CA TYR A 109 4.20 0.39 -7.58
C TYR A 109 4.15 1.15 -8.90
N ARG A 110 5.06 0.86 -9.84
CA ARG A 110 5.00 1.43 -11.19
C ARG A 110 3.70 1.08 -11.90
N LEU A 111 3.17 -0.10 -11.65
CA LEU A 111 1.91 -0.56 -12.24
C LEU A 111 0.69 0.14 -11.63
N LEU A 112 0.87 0.86 -10.54
CA LEU A 112 -0.16 1.66 -9.88
C LEU A 112 -0.02 3.16 -10.16
N GLY A 113 0.93 3.54 -11.03
CA GLY A 113 1.11 4.93 -11.45
C GLY A 113 2.12 5.73 -10.63
N TYR A 114 2.86 5.08 -9.72
CA TYR A 114 3.93 5.73 -8.97
C TYR A 114 5.25 5.61 -9.70
N ARG A 115 6.18 6.50 -9.39
CA ARG A 115 7.53 6.46 -9.93
C ARG A 115 8.48 5.85 -8.91
N ILE A 116 9.29 4.90 -9.36
CA ILE A 116 10.37 4.35 -8.56
C ILE A 116 11.67 4.79 -9.22
N GLU A 117 12.47 5.53 -8.49
CA GLU A 117 13.76 6.05 -8.95
C GLU A 117 14.90 5.32 -8.24
N ASP A 118 15.91 4.93 -9.01
CA ASP A 118 17.12 4.33 -8.46
C ASP A 118 18.18 5.42 -8.36
N LEU A 119 18.57 5.78 -7.14
CA LEU A 119 19.58 6.79 -6.88
C LEU A 119 21.00 6.21 -6.73
N GLY A 120 21.15 4.90 -6.98
CA GLY A 120 22.41 4.19 -6.81
C GLY A 120 22.61 3.67 -5.39
N CYS A 121 22.43 4.52 -4.37
CA CYS A 121 22.53 4.13 -2.96
C CYS A 121 21.23 3.52 -2.43
N CYS A 122 20.10 3.86 -3.03
CA CYS A 122 18.78 3.42 -2.59
C CYS A 122 17.75 3.68 -3.70
N LYS A 123 16.57 3.07 -3.55
CA LYS A 123 15.43 3.38 -4.39
C LYS A 123 14.49 4.31 -3.63
N VAL A 124 13.80 5.18 -4.36
CA VAL A 124 12.81 6.10 -3.78
C VAL A 124 11.53 6.06 -4.58
N ILE A 125 10.41 6.21 -3.88
CA ILE A 125 9.09 6.31 -4.50
C ILE A 125 8.67 7.77 -4.55
N SER A 126 7.99 8.17 -5.62
CA SER A 126 7.43 9.51 -5.71
C SER A 126 6.01 9.48 -6.20
N HIS A 127 5.22 10.40 -5.63
CA HIS A 127 3.82 10.63 -5.95
C HIS A 127 3.72 11.78 -6.94
N ARG A 128 2.73 11.72 -7.84
CA ARG A 128 2.56 12.76 -8.88
C ARG A 128 2.32 14.17 -8.33
N GLU A 129 1.69 14.28 -7.14
CA GLU A 129 1.44 15.59 -6.50
C GLU A 129 2.47 15.90 -5.41
N PHE A 130 2.80 14.92 -4.59
CA PHE A 130 3.64 15.12 -3.41
C PHE A 130 5.12 14.89 -3.66
N GLY A 131 5.48 14.34 -4.84
CA GLY A 131 6.87 14.00 -5.12
C GLY A 131 7.39 13.00 -4.12
N ARG A 132 8.57 13.25 -3.58
CA ARG A 132 9.22 12.39 -2.57
C ARG A 132 8.73 12.68 -1.14
N ASN A 133 7.88 13.68 -0.95
CA ASN A 133 7.26 13.99 0.33
C ASN A 133 5.99 13.16 0.50
N VAL A 134 6.16 11.84 0.50
CA VAL A 134 5.03 10.91 0.55
C VAL A 134 5.40 9.64 1.32
N PHE A 135 4.42 9.11 2.05
CA PHE A 135 4.44 7.76 2.62
C PHE A 135 3.25 7.00 2.03
N ILE A 136 3.52 5.84 1.44
CA ILE A 136 2.50 5.06 0.73
C ILE A 136 2.40 3.68 1.37
N GLY A 137 1.18 3.30 1.75
CA GLY A 137 0.85 1.95 2.19
C GLY A 137 -0.20 1.33 1.28
N THR A 138 -0.27 0.00 1.26
CA THR A 138 -1.07 -0.73 0.28
C THR A 138 -1.99 -1.73 0.95
N ILE A 139 -3.26 -1.72 0.55
CA ILE A 139 -4.30 -2.63 1.00
C ILE A 139 -4.86 -3.36 -0.22
N PHE A 140 -5.06 -4.66 -0.08
CA PHE A 140 -5.64 -5.53 -1.11
C PHE A 140 -7.02 -5.99 -0.67
N THR A 141 -7.96 -6.05 -1.61
CA THR A 141 -9.31 -6.55 -1.34
C THR A 141 -9.95 -7.13 -2.61
N ASP A 142 -10.89 -8.06 -2.43
CA ASP A 142 -11.70 -8.58 -3.51
C ASP A 142 -12.98 -7.77 -3.75
N ALA A 143 -13.19 -6.72 -2.97
CA ALA A 143 -14.33 -5.81 -3.17
C ALA A 143 -14.16 -5.00 -4.46
N HIS A 144 -15.22 -4.95 -5.27
CA HIS A 144 -15.20 -4.17 -6.50
C HIS A 144 -15.27 -2.67 -6.21
N PRO A 145 -14.66 -1.78 -7.03
CA PRO A 145 -14.73 -0.33 -6.84
C PRO A 145 -16.16 0.22 -6.73
N SER A 146 -17.13 -0.44 -7.37
CA SER A 146 -18.53 -0.03 -7.32
C SER A 146 -19.18 -0.14 -5.94
N THR A 147 -18.53 -0.79 -4.98
CA THR A 147 -19.05 -0.93 -3.61
C THR A 147 -18.99 0.36 -2.80
N GLY A 148 -18.33 1.39 -3.31
CA GLY A 148 -18.24 2.69 -2.64
C GLY A 148 -17.30 2.73 -1.43
N ILE A 149 -16.41 1.76 -1.27
CA ILE A 149 -15.54 1.62 -0.12
C ILE A 149 -14.71 2.89 0.16
N VAL A 150 -14.25 3.53 -0.90
CA VAL A 150 -13.35 4.69 -0.78
C VAL A 150 -14.08 5.97 -0.44
N GLN A 151 -15.39 6.01 -0.63
CA GLN A 151 -16.20 7.20 -0.38
C GLN A 151 -16.38 7.50 1.11
N VAL A 152 -16.03 6.57 1.97
CA VAL A 152 -16.16 6.70 3.42
C VAL A 152 -14.91 7.33 4.04
N TRP A 153 -13.88 7.52 3.26
CA TRP A 153 -12.59 8.09 3.66
C TRP A 153 -12.35 9.43 2.97
#